data_d6f964e521687de6117a9d43600ff271
#
_entry.id   d6f964e521687de6117a9d43600ff271
#
_cell.length_a   1.000
_cell.length_b   1.000
_cell.length_c   1.000
_cell.angle_alpha   90.00
_cell.angle_beta   90.00
_cell.angle_gamma   90.00
#
_symmetry.space_group_name_H-M   'P 1'
#
loop_
_entity.id
_entity.type
_entity.pdbx_description
1 polymer ?
#
loop_
_entity_poly.entity_id
_entity_poly.type
_entity_poly.pdbx_seq_one_letter_code
_entity_poly.pdbx_strand_id
1 'polypeptide(L)'
;QGDRVGQKGLEQEYDKEFRGKNGLKLVEVNASGREVRTLTDVGGFIAPEPGLHMVSTIDLKLQKAAEAAIPDSAKGALVAIDPRNGEILAMVSSPRLDPNIFSLKRRERNKGWAHVALDSMRPLTNRAISGVYPPASIFKLVTSGAGLESGIISETKYYPKACTGGYQYGARYQTCWGVHGNLNVVHALRLSCDVYFYQ
;
A
#
# COMPACT_ATOMS: atom_id res chain seq x y z
N GLN A 1 -30.28 5.51 11.74
CA GLN A 1 -28.84 5.28 11.82
C GLN A 1 -28.42 4.86 10.41
N GLY A 2 -27.53 5.61 9.75
CA GLY A 2 -27.15 5.34 8.36
C GLY A 2 -26.37 4.03 8.21
N ASP A 3 -26.48 3.39 7.06
CA ASP A 3 -25.74 2.17 6.73
C ASP A 3 -24.23 2.44 6.70
N ARG A 4 -23.47 1.47 7.15
CA ARG A 4 -22.03 1.48 6.99
C ARG A 4 -21.70 0.97 5.59
N VAL A 5 -20.86 1.70 4.85
CA VAL A 5 -20.48 1.37 3.48
C VAL A 5 -18.95 1.38 3.39
N GLY A 6 -18.38 0.34 2.81
CA GLY A 6 -16.94 0.27 2.53
C GLY A 6 -16.52 1.37 1.55
N GLN A 7 -15.50 2.14 1.92
CA GLN A 7 -15.07 3.31 1.15
C GLN A 7 -13.77 3.07 0.38
N LYS A 8 -12.96 2.13 0.83
CA LYS A 8 -11.65 1.81 0.22
C LYS A 8 -11.22 0.37 0.51
N GLY A 9 -10.33 -0.13 -0.35
CA GLY A 9 -9.66 -1.42 -0.18
C GLY A 9 -10.64 -2.58 -0.12
N LEU A 10 -10.35 -3.56 0.71
CA LEU A 10 -11.15 -4.79 0.84
C LEU A 10 -12.58 -4.51 1.29
N GLU A 11 -12.79 -3.52 2.15
CA GLU A 11 -14.14 -3.15 2.60
C GLU A 11 -15.01 -2.60 1.46
N GLN A 12 -14.41 -1.90 0.49
CA GLN A 12 -15.12 -1.41 -0.69
C GLN A 12 -15.40 -2.52 -1.69
N GLU A 13 -14.37 -3.33 -1.95
CA GLU A 13 -14.44 -4.42 -2.95
C GLU A 13 -15.48 -5.48 -2.56
N TYR A 14 -15.50 -5.84 -1.27
CA TYR A 14 -16.39 -6.89 -0.73
C TYR A 14 -17.51 -6.32 0.13
N ASP A 15 -17.92 -5.07 -0.09
CA ASP A 15 -18.93 -4.40 0.74
C ASP A 15 -20.27 -5.15 0.78
N LYS A 16 -20.69 -5.74 -0.33
CA LYS A 16 -21.94 -6.50 -0.42
C LYS A 16 -21.90 -7.76 0.44
N GLU A 17 -20.76 -8.44 0.44
CA GLU A 17 -20.53 -9.67 1.18
C GLU A 17 -20.41 -9.40 2.68
N PHE A 18 -19.74 -8.31 3.06
CA PHE A 18 -19.50 -7.94 4.45
C PHE A 18 -20.70 -7.29 5.12
N ARG A 19 -21.55 -6.61 4.35
CA ARG A 19 -22.65 -5.81 4.89
C ARG A 19 -23.72 -6.67 5.53
N GLY A 20 -23.99 -7.89 4.98
CA GLY A 20 -25.13 -8.69 5.36
C GLY A 20 -26.46 -8.01 4.99
N LYS A 21 -27.53 -8.38 5.69
CA LYS A 21 -28.84 -7.78 5.51
C LYS A 21 -29.33 -7.20 6.81
N ASN A 22 -29.85 -5.96 6.76
CA ASN A 22 -30.41 -5.31 7.91
C ASN A 22 -31.74 -6.00 8.32
N GLY A 23 -31.90 -6.23 9.62
CA GLY A 23 -33.16 -6.63 10.19
C GLY A 23 -34.15 -5.46 10.28
N LEU A 24 -35.40 -5.79 10.46
CA LEU A 24 -36.47 -4.82 10.72
C LEU A 24 -37.08 -5.09 12.11
N LYS A 25 -37.25 -4.03 12.89
CA LYS A 25 -37.91 -4.07 14.17
C LYS A 25 -38.98 -2.97 14.20
N LEU A 26 -40.25 -3.35 14.19
CA LEU A 26 -41.35 -2.42 14.43
C LEU A 26 -41.55 -2.24 15.93
N VAL A 27 -41.60 -1.00 16.36
CA VAL A 27 -41.77 -0.65 17.77
C VAL A 27 -42.88 0.36 17.93
N GLU A 28 -43.66 0.21 18.98
CA GLU A 28 -44.60 1.21 19.44
C GLU A 28 -43.86 2.23 20.28
N VAL A 29 -44.03 3.51 19.98
CA VAL A 29 -43.41 4.60 20.72
C VAL A 29 -44.48 5.46 21.38
N ASN A 30 -44.16 6.01 22.57
CA ASN A 30 -45.02 6.98 23.24
C ASN A 30 -44.83 8.40 22.60
N ALA A 31 -45.60 9.35 23.09
CA ALA A 31 -45.56 10.74 22.62
C ALA A 31 -44.18 11.43 22.76
N SER A 32 -43.28 10.88 23.58
CA SER A 32 -41.89 11.34 23.76
C SER A 32 -40.91 10.61 22.84
N GLY A 33 -41.40 9.72 21.94
CA GLY A 33 -40.52 8.92 21.04
C GLY A 33 -39.77 7.79 21.73
N ARG A 34 -40.12 7.41 22.96
CA ARG A 34 -39.50 6.27 23.66
C ARG A 34 -40.23 4.98 23.28
N GLU A 35 -39.45 3.93 23.01
CA GLU A 35 -39.93 2.58 22.74
C GLU A 35 -40.72 2.05 23.96
N VAL A 36 -41.95 1.63 23.71
CA VAL A 36 -42.88 1.03 24.71
C VAL A 36 -42.89 -0.48 24.61
N ARG A 37 -43.05 -1.00 23.39
CA ARG A 37 -43.02 -2.43 23.10
C ARG A 37 -42.61 -2.71 21.65
N THR A 38 -42.12 -3.91 21.41
CA THR A 38 -41.86 -4.43 20.06
C THR A 38 -43.14 -5.12 19.56
N LEU A 39 -43.52 -4.78 18.32
CA LEU A 39 -44.68 -5.39 17.69
C LEU A 39 -44.26 -6.67 16.96
N THR A 40 -44.29 -7.81 17.65
CA THR A 40 -43.93 -9.12 17.08
C THR A 40 -45.10 -9.78 16.37
N ASP A 41 -46.33 -9.49 16.81
CA ASP A 41 -47.55 -10.20 16.43
C ASP A 41 -48.07 -9.83 15.02
N VAL A 42 -47.57 -8.75 14.44
CA VAL A 42 -47.92 -8.24 13.10
C VAL A 42 -46.82 -8.45 12.06
N GLY A 43 -45.94 -9.43 12.24
CA GLY A 43 -44.81 -9.65 11.34
C GLY A 43 -43.75 -8.55 11.42
N GLY A 44 -43.73 -7.80 12.53
CA GLY A 44 -42.87 -6.61 12.71
C GLY A 44 -41.44 -6.87 13.14
N PHE A 45 -40.94 -8.10 13.03
CA PHE A 45 -39.56 -8.42 13.31
C PHE A 45 -38.98 -9.30 12.22
N ILE A 46 -37.91 -8.80 11.59
CA ILE A 46 -37.02 -9.54 10.67
C ILE A 46 -35.66 -9.55 11.31
N ALA A 47 -35.12 -10.73 11.59
CA ALA A 47 -33.78 -10.86 12.13
C ALA A 47 -32.72 -10.37 11.12
N PRO A 48 -31.67 -9.68 11.57
CA PRO A 48 -30.56 -9.34 10.68
C PRO A 48 -29.80 -10.59 10.25
N GLU A 49 -29.35 -10.62 8.98
CA GLU A 49 -28.46 -11.65 8.50
C GLU A 49 -27.01 -11.09 8.56
N PRO A 50 -26.08 -11.74 9.29
CA PRO A 50 -24.69 -11.28 9.34
C PRO A 50 -24.03 -11.40 7.97
N GLY A 51 -23.08 -10.51 7.69
CA GLY A 51 -22.23 -10.63 6.51
C GLY A 51 -21.24 -11.79 6.60
N LEU A 52 -20.57 -12.05 5.50
CA LEU A 52 -19.57 -13.12 5.40
C LEU A 52 -18.28 -12.75 6.13
N HIS A 53 -17.56 -13.77 6.58
CA HIS A 53 -16.20 -13.63 7.08
C HIS A 53 -15.20 -13.80 5.95
N MET A 54 -14.12 -13.01 5.97
CA MET A 54 -13.01 -13.15 5.04
C MET A 54 -11.77 -13.67 5.77
N VAL A 55 -11.10 -14.63 5.16
CA VAL A 55 -9.76 -15.07 5.58
C VAL A 55 -8.77 -14.51 4.58
N SER A 56 -7.83 -13.71 5.03
CA SER A 56 -6.76 -13.15 4.20
C SER A 56 -5.48 -13.98 4.31
N THR A 57 -4.55 -13.76 3.38
CA THR A 57 -3.22 -14.38 3.39
C THR A 57 -2.23 -13.66 4.31
N ILE A 58 -2.64 -12.57 4.96
CA ILE A 58 -1.78 -11.79 5.85
C ILE A 58 -1.36 -12.62 7.06
N ASP A 59 -0.04 -12.80 7.22
CA ASP A 59 0.55 -13.34 8.45
C ASP A 59 0.64 -12.24 9.51
N LEU A 60 -0.10 -12.39 10.59
CA LEU A 60 -0.18 -11.37 11.64
C LEU A 60 1.17 -11.08 12.31
N LYS A 61 2.04 -12.08 12.44
CA LYS A 61 3.37 -11.88 13.05
C LYS A 61 4.26 -11.08 12.12
N LEU A 62 4.26 -11.45 10.83
CA LEU A 62 5.01 -10.73 9.81
C LEU A 62 4.49 -9.31 9.62
N GLN A 63 3.17 -9.11 9.60
CA GLN A 63 2.56 -7.78 9.52
C GLN A 63 3.01 -6.88 10.67
N LYS A 64 2.97 -7.37 11.92
CA LYS A 64 3.42 -6.61 13.09
C LYS A 64 4.92 -6.29 13.02
N ALA A 65 5.75 -7.23 12.58
CA ALA A 65 7.18 -7.00 12.41
C ALA A 65 7.46 -5.94 11.31
N ALA A 66 6.74 -6.03 10.20
CA ALA A 66 6.83 -5.07 9.11
C ALA A 66 6.36 -3.66 9.53
N GLU A 67 5.31 -3.56 10.33
CA GLU A 67 4.84 -2.30 10.90
C GLU A 67 5.86 -1.68 11.85
N ALA A 68 6.51 -2.49 12.67
CA ALA A 68 7.56 -2.03 13.59
C ALA A 68 8.83 -1.56 12.88
N ALA A 69 9.08 -2.08 11.66
CA ALA A 69 10.28 -1.73 10.87
C ALA A 69 10.21 -0.33 10.24
N ILE A 70 9.01 0.23 10.05
CA ILE A 70 8.85 1.58 9.48
C ILE A 70 8.27 2.50 10.56
N PRO A 71 9.02 3.51 11.02
CA PRO A 71 8.52 4.46 12.01
C PRO A 71 7.43 5.36 11.41
N ASP A 72 6.45 5.74 12.22
CA ASP A 72 5.34 6.61 11.77
C ASP A 72 5.79 8.02 11.35
N SER A 73 7.01 8.42 11.73
CA SER A 73 7.65 9.66 11.26
C SER A 73 8.20 9.58 9.83
N ALA A 74 8.23 8.39 9.23
CA ALA A 74 8.72 8.17 7.87
C ALA A 74 7.57 7.92 6.89
N LYS A 75 7.69 8.44 5.67
CA LYS A 75 6.80 8.09 4.55
C LYS A 75 7.39 6.88 3.82
N GLY A 76 6.65 5.78 3.79
CA GLY A 76 7.13 4.57 3.14
C GLY A 76 6.06 3.50 3.03
N ALA A 77 6.43 2.40 2.39
CA ALA A 77 5.61 1.21 2.28
C ALA A 77 6.49 -0.04 2.33
N LEU A 78 5.92 -1.13 2.84
CA LEU A 78 6.52 -2.46 2.79
C LEU A 78 5.46 -3.45 2.35
N VAL A 79 5.80 -4.29 1.38
CA VAL A 79 4.96 -5.40 0.92
C VAL A 79 5.79 -6.67 0.92
N ALA A 80 5.31 -7.71 1.57
CA ALA A 80 5.89 -9.03 1.53
C ALA A 80 4.97 -9.96 0.74
N ILE A 81 5.51 -10.60 -0.29
CA ILE A 81 4.77 -11.48 -1.21
C ILE A 81 5.48 -12.83 -1.25
N ASP A 82 4.72 -13.92 -1.18
CA ASP A 82 5.25 -15.25 -1.46
C ASP A 82 5.40 -15.40 -2.99
N PRO A 83 6.63 -15.56 -3.51
CA PRO A 83 6.85 -15.63 -4.95
C PRO A 83 6.34 -16.92 -5.59
N ARG A 84 5.99 -17.94 -4.80
CA ARG A 84 5.53 -19.24 -5.28
C ARG A 84 4.07 -19.21 -5.72
N ASN A 85 3.24 -18.39 -5.07
CA ASN A 85 1.80 -18.36 -5.27
C ASN A 85 1.21 -16.92 -5.36
N GLY A 86 2.04 -15.90 -5.11
CA GLY A 86 1.61 -14.50 -5.16
C GLY A 86 0.84 -14.02 -3.92
N GLU A 87 0.77 -14.80 -2.85
CA GLU A 87 0.10 -14.40 -1.61
C GLU A 87 0.78 -13.20 -0.96
N ILE A 88 -0.02 -12.21 -0.58
CA ILE A 88 0.45 -11.04 0.17
C ILE A 88 0.45 -11.42 1.66
N LEU A 89 1.65 -11.55 2.22
CA LEU A 89 1.85 -11.94 3.61
C LEU A 89 1.91 -10.76 4.57
N ALA A 90 2.34 -9.59 4.09
CA ALA A 90 2.29 -8.34 4.84
C ALA A 90 2.17 -7.15 3.89
N MET A 91 1.44 -6.12 4.30
CA MET A 91 1.31 -4.86 3.56
C MET A 91 1.24 -3.69 4.54
N VAL A 92 2.22 -2.81 4.49
CA VAL A 92 2.35 -1.65 5.38
C VAL A 92 2.43 -0.38 4.57
N SER A 93 1.71 0.65 5.01
CA SER A 93 1.83 2.02 4.52
C SER A 93 2.06 2.95 5.71
N SER A 94 3.13 3.73 5.70
CA SER A 94 3.48 4.65 6.78
C SER A 94 3.42 6.12 6.30
N PRO A 95 2.93 7.08 7.15
CA PRO A 95 2.35 6.83 8.46
C PRO A 95 1.03 6.05 8.38
N ARG A 96 0.74 5.34 9.46
CA ARG A 96 -0.45 4.50 9.56
C ARG A 96 -1.69 5.33 9.85
N LEU A 97 -2.82 4.86 9.35
CA LEU A 97 -4.14 5.37 9.70
C LEU A 97 -4.80 4.39 10.66
N ASP A 98 -5.26 4.88 11.81
CA ASP A 98 -6.14 4.08 12.67
C ASP A 98 -7.58 4.14 12.12
N PRO A 99 -8.11 3.04 11.55
CA PRO A 99 -9.47 3.03 11.00
C PRO A 99 -10.56 3.16 12.07
N ASN A 100 -10.23 2.95 13.33
CA ASN A 100 -11.20 3.06 14.43
C ASN A 100 -11.73 4.47 14.61
N ILE A 101 -11.03 5.51 14.10
CA ILE A 101 -11.55 6.88 14.10
C ILE A 101 -12.93 6.99 13.45
N PHE A 102 -13.22 6.16 12.45
CA PHE A 102 -14.53 6.16 11.75
C PHE A 102 -15.66 5.52 12.58
N SER A 103 -15.31 4.73 13.59
CA SER A 103 -16.27 4.09 14.50
C SER A 103 -16.63 4.96 15.72
N LEU A 104 -15.91 6.08 15.91
CA LEU A 104 -16.15 7.01 17.03
C LEU A 104 -17.47 7.76 16.88
N LYS A 105 -17.96 8.33 17.99
CA LYS A 105 -19.12 9.24 17.99
C LYS A 105 -18.84 10.46 17.10
N ARG A 106 -19.89 11.03 16.49
CA ARG A 106 -19.81 12.10 15.47
C ARG A 106 -18.80 13.22 15.82
N ARG A 107 -18.82 13.70 17.04
CA ARG A 107 -17.95 14.83 17.47
C ARG A 107 -16.46 14.44 17.47
N GLU A 108 -16.16 13.27 18.04
CA GLU A 108 -14.79 12.73 18.12
C GLU A 108 -14.28 12.29 16.74
N ARG A 109 -15.13 11.63 15.97
CA ARG A 109 -14.83 11.28 14.57
C ARG A 109 -14.49 12.49 13.72
N ASN A 110 -15.27 13.58 13.80
CA ASN A 110 -15.00 14.78 13.02
C ASN A 110 -13.66 15.45 13.41
N LYS A 111 -13.29 15.44 14.70
CA LYS A 111 -11.98 15.92 15.15
C LYS A 111 -10.84 15.02 14.64
N GLY A 112 -10.96 13.71 14.77
CA GLY A 112 -9.97 12.74 14.27
C GLY A 112 -9.81 12.84 12.77
N TRP A 113 -10.92 12.95 12.03
CA TRP A 113 -10.89 13.15 10.59
C TRP A 113 -10.19 14.44 10.16
N ALA A 114 -10.50 15.56 10.80
CA ALA A 114 -9.85 16.84 10.49
C ALA A 114 -8.33 16.76 10.72
N HIS A 115 -7.89 16.13 11.80
CA HIS A 115 -6.48 15.91 12.07
C HIS A 115 -5.81 15.09 10.95
N VAL A 116 -6.39 13.97 10.59
CA VAL A 116 -5.87 13.08 9.54
C VAL A 116 -5.88 13.73 8.14
N ALA A 117 -6.94 14.48 7.82
CA ALA A 117 -7.10 15.12 6.50
C ALA A 117 -6.12 16.27 6.28
N LEU A 118 -5.75 16.99 7.36
CA LEU A 118 -4.81 18.11 7.31
C LEU A 118 -3.36 17.71 7.56
N ASP A 119 -3.09 16.44 7.86
CA ASP A 119 -1.75 15.96 8.14
C ASP A 119 -0.88 16.01 6.87
N SER A 120 0.21 16.78 6.94
CA SER A 120 1.21 16.92 5.88
C SER A 120 1.88 15.60 5.51
N MET A 121 1.87 14.63 6.41
CA MET A 121 2.36 13.27 6.18
C MET A 121 1.41 12.41 5.33
N ARG A 122 0.15 12.86 5.13
CA ARG A 122 -0.87 12.23 4.29
C ARG A 122 -1.10 10.74 4.64
N PRO A 123 -1.57 10.40 5.84
CA PRO A 123 -1.81 9.01 6.26
C PRO A 123 -2.94 8.32 5.47
N LEU A 124 -3.83 9.09 4.81
CA LEU A 124 -4.89 8.56 3.95
C LEU A 124 -4.37 7.92 2.64
N THR A 125 -3.11 8.19 2.29
CA THR A 125 -2.50 7.61 1.09
C THR A 125 -1.98 6.22 1.39
N ASN A 126 -2.58 5.19 0.79
CA ASN A 126 -2.00 3.85 0.85
C ASN A 126 -0.80 3.77 -0.10
N ARG A 127 0.40 3.97 0.46
CA ARG A 127 1.66 4.02 -0.30
C ARG A 127 2.06 2.67 -0.87
N ALA A 128 1.58 1.57 -0.29
CA ALA A 128 1.85 0.24 -0.81
C ALA A 128 1.13 -0.03 -2.14
N ILE A 129 0.02 0.67 -2.41
CA ILE A 129 -0.81 0.48 -3.61
C ILE A 129 -0.70 1.68 -4.56
N SER A 130 -0.77 2.90 -4.00
CA SER A 130 -0.89 4.13 -4.79
C SER A 130 0.39 4.99 -4.80
N GLY A 131 1.45 4.54 -4.09
CA GLY A 131 2.73 5.25 -4.08
C GLY A 131 3.45 5.11 -5.41
N VAL A 132 3.85 6.24 -6.00
CA VAL A 132 4.69 6.27 -7.20
C VAL A 132 6.07 6.72 -6.79
N TYR A 133 7.06 5.85 -6.99
CA TYR A 133 8.45 6.07 -6.60
C TYR A 133 9.37 5.85 -7.78
N PRO A 134 10.45 6.65 -7.94
CA PRO A 134 11.49 6.35 -8.91
C PRO A 134 12.12 4.98 -8.59
N PRO A 135 12.22 4.07 -9.56
CA PRO A 135 12.78 2.73 -9.32
C PRO A 135 14.27 2.75 -9.02
N ALA A 136 14.97 3.86 -9.32
CA ALA A 136 16.40 4.05 -9.09
C ALA A 136 17.23 2.85 -9.59
N SER A 137 18.19 2.39 -8.82
CA SER A 137 19.11 1.31 -9.23
C SER A 137 18.46 -0.05 -9.47
N ILE A 138 17.23 -0.28 -8.98
CA ILE A 138 16.49 -1.52 -9.29
C ILE A 138 16.19 -1.62 -10.79
N PHE A 139 15.98 -0.49 -11.46
CA PHE A 139 15.72 -0.44 -12.90
C PHE A 139 16.92 -0.90 -13.75
N LYS A 140 18.12 -0.89 -13.19
CA LYS A 140 19.33 -1.40 -13.87
C LYS A 140 19.21 -2.88 -14.26
N LEU A 141 18.41 -3.66 -13.52
CA LEU A 141 18.14 -5.06 -13.89
C LEU A 141 17.33 -5.13 -15.20
N VAL A 142 16.32 -4.27 -15.36
CA VAL A 142 15.53 -4.19 -16.60
C VAL A 142 16.40 -3.73 -17.76
N THR A 143 17.20 -2.68 -17.55
CA THR A 143 18.13 -2.16 -18.57
C THR A 143 19.16 -3.22 -18.98
N SER A 144 19.68 -3.98 -18.02
CA SER A 144 20.62 -5.08 -18.30
C SER A 144 19.96 -6.19 -19.11
N GLY A 145 18.75 -6.61 -18.75
CA GLY A 145 17.99 -7.61 -19.49
C GLY A 145 17.77 -7.21 -20.94
N ALA A 146 17.28 -5.98 -21.17
CA ALA A 146 17.09 -5.42 -22.50
C ALA A 146 18.40 -5.36 -23.32
N GLY A 147 19.50 -4.91 -22.68
CA GLY A 147 20.79 -4.84 -23.32
C GLY A 147 21.38 -6.21 -23.70
N LEU A 148 21.18 -7.23 -22.86
CA LEU A 148 21.60 -8.60 -23.13
C LEU A 148 20.76 -9.22 -24.26
N GLU A 149 19.45 -9.08 -24.23
CA GLU A 149 18.55 -9.59 -25.27
C GLU A 149 18.80 -8.94 -26.64
N SER A 150 19.09 -7.65 -26.66
CA SER A 150 19.42 -6.93 -27.90
C SER A 150 20.83 -7.19 -28.42
N GLY A 151 21.68 -7.91 -27.66
CA GLY A 151 23.07 -8.21 -28.02
C GLY A 151 24.02 -6.97 -27.96
N ILE A 152 23.55 -5.81 -27.45
CA ILE A 152 24.38 -4.61 -27.31
C ILE A 152 25.46 -4.85 -26.25
N ILE A 153 25.11 -5.55 -25.17
CA ILE A 153 26.03 -5.93 -24.10
C ILE A 153 26.09 -7.45 -23.96
N SER A 154 27.14 -7.95 -23.33
CA SER A 154 27.25 -9.36 -22.94
C SER A 154 27.91 -9.46 -21.56
N GLU A 155 27.81 -10.60 -20.91
CA GLU A 155 28.40 -10.82 -19.58
C GLU A 155 29.91 -10.59 -19.54
N THR A 156 30.61 -10.83 -20.66
CA THR A 156 32.07 -10.71 -20.75
C THR A 156 32.58 -9.42 -21.40
N LYS A 157 31.71 -8.73 -22.15
CA LYS A 157 32.08 -7.53 -22.89
C LYS A 157 32.21 -6.33 -21.94
N TYR A 158 33.37 -5.73 -21.91
CA TYR A 158 33.62 -4.44 -21.24
C TYR A 158 33.09 -3.29 -22.09
N TYR A 159 32.46 -2.32 -21.45
CA TYR A 159 31.97 -1.16 -22.15
C TYR A 159 33.10 -0.17 -22.46
N PRO A 160 33.04 0.57 -23.58
CA PRO A 160 34.19 1.34 -24.05
C PRO A 160 34.63 2.50 -23.15
N LYS A 161 33.72 3.07 -22.37
CA LYS A 161 34.07 4.17 -21.45
C LYS A 161 34.15 3.67 -20.02
N ALA A 162 35.30 3.83 -19.41
CA ALA A 162 35.53 3.56 -18.00
C ALA A 162 34.75 4.53 -17.11
N CYS A 163 34.30 4.06 -15.97
CA CYS A 163 33.72 4.91 -14.95
C CYS A 163 34.82 5.69 -14.22
N THR A 164 34.89 6.97 -14.47
CA THR A 164 35.82 7.92 -13.82
C THR A 164 35.12 8.76 -12.74
N GLY A 165 33.98 8.32 -12.24
CA GLY A 165 33.20 9.02 -11.21
C GLY A 165 32.04 9.85 -11.75
N GLY A 166 31.87 9.92 -13.08
CA GLY A 166 30.74 10.59 -13.70
C GLY A 166 30.70 10.41 -15.20
N TYR A 167 29.69 10.89 -15.83
CA TYR A 167 29.43 10.77 -17.26
C TYR A 167 28.77 12.03 -17.81
N GLN A 168 29.29 12.54 -18.92
CA GLN A 168 28.71 13.67 -19.63
C GLN A 168 27.67 13.17 -20.62
N TYR A 169 26.40 13.50 -20.39
CA TYR A 169 25.32 13.25 -21.32
C TYR A 169 24.74 14.56 -21.85
N GLY A 170 25.03 14.88 -23.10
CA GLY A 170 24.70 16.19 -23.67
C GLY A 170 25.29 17.32 -22.83
N ALA A 171 24.45 18.29 -22.43
CA ALA A 171 24.84 19.41 -21.58
C ALA A 171 24.86 19.08 -20.06
N ARG A 172 24.45 17.86 -19.65
CA ARG A 172 24.36 17.47 -18.24
C ARG A 172 25.50 16.53 -17.85
N TYR A 173 26.14 16.82 -16.73
CA TYR A 173 27.07 15.91 -16.09
C TYR A 173 26.35 15.13 -14.98
N GLN A 174 26.40 13.80 -15.08
CA GLN A 174 25.81 12.89 -14.12
C GLN A 174 26.92 12.25 -13.29
N THR A 175 26.83 12.36 -11.99
CA THR A 175 27.80 11.79 -11.06
C THR A 175 27.52 10.31 -10.80
N CYS A 176 28.57 9.54 -10.58
CA CYS A 176 28.51 8.21 -9.98
C CYS A 176 28.93 8.30 -8.51
N TRP A 177 28.48 7.37 -7.69
CA TRP A 177 28.87 7.35 -6.29
C TRP A 177 30.33 6.94 -6.03
N GLY A 178 31.02 6.44 -7.05
CA GLY A 178 32.44 6.07 -6.98
C GLY A 178 33.10 6.01 -8.34
N VAL A 179 34.42 5.80 -8.35
CA VAL A 179 35.24 5.55 -9.55
C VAL A 179 35.39 4.03 -9.69
N HIS A 180 34.80 3.43 -10.71
CA HIS A 180 34.73 1.98 -10.84
C HIS A 180 35.61 1.40 -11.98
N GLY A 181 36.19 2.25 -12.82
CA GLY A 181 37.01 1.82 -13.94
C GLY A 181 36.23 1.13 -15.07
N ASN A 182 36.88 0.20 -15.76
CA ASN A 182 36.28 -0.58 -16.82
C ASN A 182 35.43 -1.70 -16.26
N LEU A 183 34.18 -1.81 -16.73
CA LEU A 183 33.18 -2.77 -16.22
C LEU A 183 32.52 -3.52 -17.36
N ASN A 184 32.19 -4.78 -17.12
CA ASN A 184 31.15 -5.52 -17.81
C ASN A 184 29.82 -5.40 -17.02
N VAL A 185 28.71 -5.91 -17.58
CA VAL A 185 27.38 -5.79 -16.96
C VAL A 185 27.32 -6.44 -15.58
N VAL A 186 27.99 -7.56 -15.35
CA VAL A 186 28.01 -8.27 -14.06
C VAL A 186 28.65 -7.42 -12.97
N HIS A 187 29.81 -6.85 -13.25
CA HIS A 187 30.51 -5.96 -12.33
C HIS A 187 29.77 -4.63 -12.14
N ALA A 188 29.17 -4.10 -13.21
CA ALA A 188 28.40 -2.86 -13.16
C ALA A 188 27.14 -3.01 -12.27
N LEU A 189 26.42 -4.13 -12.35
CA LEU A 189 25.31 -4.45 -11.45
C LEU A 189 25.79 -4.61 -10.02
N ARG A 190 26.85 -5.39 -9.78
CA ARG A 190 27.41 -5.62 -8.44
C ARG A 190 27.81 -4.33 -7.75
N LEU A 191 28.38 -3.39 -8.49
CA LEU A 191 28.82 -2.10 -7.97
C LEU A 191 27.76 -1.00 -8.11
N SER A 192 26.61 -1.33 -8.69
CA SER A 192 25.56 -0.35 -9.00
C SER A 192 26.12 0.90 -9.72
N CYS A 193 27.01 0.72 -10.68
CA CYS A 193 27.70 1.80 -11.37
C CYS A 193 26.75 2.58 -12.28
N ASP A 194 26.48 3.85 -11.96
CA ASP A 194 25.58 4.69 -12.74
C ASP A 194 26.17 4.99 -14.13
N VAL A 195 27.48 5.26 -14.22
CA VAL A 195 28.16 5.57 -15.49
C VAL A 195 28.02 4.46 -16.52
N TYR A 196 28.05 3.20 -16.11
CA TYR A 196 27.85 2.08 -17.02
C TYR A 196 26.45 2.11 -17.67
N PHE A 197 25.44 2.49 -16.91
CA PHE A 197 24.04 2.49 -17.34
C PHE A 197 23.59 3.81 -17.99
N TYR A 198 24.43 4.84 -18.02
CA TYR A 198 24.19 6.08 -18.77
C TYR A 198 24.67 6.00 -20.23
N GLN A 199 25.40 4.98 -20.58
CA GLN A 199 25.97 4.77 -21.92
C GLN A 199 25.07 3.94 -22.80
#